data_2e24b3696d098c4b7a360ebe64a0f390
#
_entry.id   2e24b3696d098c4b7a360ebe64a0f390
#
_cell.length_a   1.000
_cell.length_b   1.000
_cell.length_c   1.000
_cell.angle_alpha   90.00
_cell.angle_beta   90.00
_cell.angle_gamma   90.00
#
_symmetry.space_group_name_H-M   'P 1'
#
loop_
_entity.id
_entity.type
_entity.pdbx_description
1 polymer ?
#
loop_
_entity_poly.entity_id
_entity_poly.type
_entity_poly.pdbx_seq_one_letter_code
_entity_poly.pdbx_strand_id
1 'polypeptide(L)'
;MTQGATGEQPFHPRSIDLIKFDAVLFDLDGVLTKTAVVHAAAWKRLFDEYLQAKASREQVPFRPFDVMLDYQRYVDGKLRYDGVRAFLESRNIVLPYGTAHDGPEQETVQGLGNKKDGYFQAHLKQHGIELYDDAVRFLRTLRAQGVRTAVVSASKHTAAVLQKTGLADYFDTRVDGIESERLHLAGKPAPDGFLEAARRLQVDPPRAIVVEDAVAGVQAGRNGGFGLVIGVDRTGHAEELTRNGAHLVTSDLAELCV
;
A
#
# COMPACT_ATOMS: atom_id res chain seq x y z
N MET A 1 12.36 43.76 -25.40
CA MET A 1 11.99 42.44 -25.94
C MET A 1 12.09 41.45 -24.78
N THR A 2 10.97 41.23 -24.11
CA THR A 2 10.87 40.31 -22.99
C THR A 2 10.16 39.06 -23.50
N GLN A 3 10.91 37.95 -23.58
CA GLN A 3 10.35 36.62 -23.90
C GLN A 3 9.59 36.12 -22.69
N GLY A 4 8.29 35.93 -22.85
CA GLY A 4 7.42 35.31 -21.89
C GLY A 4 7.74 33.82 -21.80
N ALA A 5 8.06 33.34 -20.60
CA ALA A 5 8.10 31.91 -20.28
C ALA A 5 6.67 31.35 -20.35
N THR A 6 6.40 30.54 -21.35
CA THR A 6 5.18 29.71 -21.41
C THR A 6 5.32 28.61 -20.35
N GLY A 7 4.69 28.82 -19.21
CA GLY A 7 4.51 27.78 -18.22
C GLY A 7 3.61 26.69 -18.81
N GLU A 8 4.19 25.56 -19.16
CA GLU A 8 3.41 24.34 -19.45
C GLU A 8 2.64 23.97 -18.18
N GLN A 9 1.32 24.11 -18.23
CA GLN A 9 0.44 23.58 -17.19
C GLN A 9 0.57 22.04 -17.20
N PRO A 10 0.61 21.37 -16.04
CA PRO A 10 0.65 19.93 -16.01
C PRO A 10 -0.59 19.37 -16.72
N PHE A 11 -0.35 18.47 -17.66
CA PHE A 11 -1.38 17.75 -18.41
C PHE A 11 -2.27 16.99 -17.42
N HIS A 12 -3.51 17.45 -17.24
CA HIS A 12 -4.55 16.72 -16.52
C HIS A 12 -5.36 15.93 -17.56
N PRO A 13 -5.09 14.64 -17.75
CA PRO A 13 -5.98 13.82 -18.57
C PRO A 13 -7.31 13.71 -17.82
N ARG A 14 -8.36 14.33 -18.33
CA ARG A 14 -9.71 14.28 -17.76
C ARG A 14 -10.38 12.91 -17.93
N SER A 15 -9.74 11.97 -18.62
CA SER A 15 -10.23 10.60 -18.80
C SER A 15 -9.10 9.66 -19.19
N ILE A 16 -9.16 8.44 -18.68
CA ILE A 16 -8.30 7.33 -19.11
C ILE A 16 -9.01 6.61 -20.24
N ASP A 17 -8.30 6.40 -21.36
CA ASP A 17 -8.78 5.52 -22.42
C ASP A 17 -8.72 4.05 -21.93
N LEU A 18 -9.76 3.64 -21.22
CA LEU A 18 -9.87 2.28 -20.66
C LEU A 18 -9.88 1.19 -21.74
N ILE A 19 -10.21 1.52 -23.01
CA ILE A 19 -10.21 0.56 -24.12
C ILE A 19 -8.82 -0.06 -24.33
N LYS A 20 -7.77 0.64 -23.92
CA LYS A 20 -6.39 0.13 -24.02
C LYS A 20 -6.02 -0.88 -22.96
N PHE A 21 -6.85 -1.07 -21.93
CA PHE A 21 -6.53 -1.89 -20.78
C PHE A 21 -7.58 -2.96 -20.53
N ASP A 22 -7.12 -4.15 -20.16
CA ASP A 22 -7.96 -5.32 -19.91
C ASP A 22 -8.23 -5.54 -18.42
N ALA A 23 -7.42 -4.92 -17.55
CA ALA A 23 -7.54 -5.08 -16.11
C ALA A 23 -7.07 -3.85 -15.34
N VAL A 24 -7.61 -3.70 -14.13
CA VAL A 24 -7.13 -2.74 -13.12
C VAL A 24 -6.82 -3.48 -11.83
N LEU A 25 -5.61 -3.29 -11.33
CA LEU A 25 -5.10 -3.90 -10.10
C LEU A 25 -4.99 -2.82 -9.03
N PHE A 26 -5.73 -2.98 -7.95
CA PHE A 26 -5.81 -2.01 -6.86
C PHE A 26 -4.99 -2.45 -5.67
N ASP A 27 -4.24 -1.53 -5.06
CA ASP A 27 -3.94 -1.67 -3.64
C ASP A 27 -5.22 -1.50 -2.81
N LEU A 28 -5.16 -1.87 -1.55
CA LEU A 28 -6.29 -1.80 -0.62
C LEU A 28 -6.19 -0.59 0.31
N ASP A 29 -5.09 -0.53 1.07
CA ASP A 29 -4.92 0.36 2.21
C ASP A 29 -4.47 1.75 1.75
N GLY A 30 -5.34 2.76 1.82
CA GLY A 30 -5.09 4.10 1.27
C GLY A 30 -5.65 4.31 -0.14
N VAL A 31 -5.95 3.23 -0.87
CA VAL A 31 -6.61 3.31 -2.19
C VAL A 31 -8.11 3.11 -2.06
N LEU A 32 -8.55 1.94 -1.59
CA LEU A 32 -9.97 1.57 -1.44
C LEU A 32 -10.50 1.87 -0.04
N THR A 33 -9.64 1.69 0.96
CA THR A 33 -9.99 1.83 2.38
C THR A 33 -9.11 2.89 3.06
N LYS A 34 -9.67 3.59 4.04
CA LYS A 34 -8.94 4.57 4.86
C LYS A 34 -8.09 3.91 5.95
N THR A 35 -7.64 2.69 5.71
CA THR A 35 -6.87 1.91 6.69
C THR A 35 -5.38 2.23 6.73
N ALA A 36 -4.84 2.98 5.76
CA ALA A 36 -3.44 3.43 5.80
C ALA A 36 -3.13 4.23 7.07
N VAL A 37 -4.04 5.13 7.50
CA VAL A 37 -3.89 5.89 8.75
C VAL A 37 -3.91 4.99 9.99
N VAL A 38 -4.68 3.90 9.95
CA VAL A 38 -4.73 2.90 11.03
C VAL A 38 -3.42 2.11 11.08
N HIS A 39 -2.88 1.75 9.91
CA HIS A 39 -1.57 1.12 9.81
C HIS A 39 -0.48 2.03 10.36
N ALA A 40 -0.47 3.31 9.99
CA ALA A 40 0.50 4.29 10.47
C ALA A 40 0.45 4.45 12.00
N ALA A 41 -0.75 4.56 12.57
CA ALA A 41 -0.95 4.65 14.02
C ALA A 41 -0.47 3.39 14.76
N ALA A 42 -0.74 2.20 14.20
CA ALA A 42 -0.29 0.93 14.78
C ALA A 42 1.24 0.79 14.73
N TRP A 43 1.88 1.21 13.64
CA TRP A 43 3.34 1.23 13.52
C TRP A 43 3.99 2.21 14.49
N LYS A 44 3.45 3.44 14.58
CA LYS A 44 3.93 4.43 15.54
C LYS A 44 3.87 3.91 16.96
N ARG A 45 2.73 3.38 17.36
CA ARG A 45 2.55 2.82 18.69
C ARG A 45 3.55 1.69 18.98
N LEU A 46 3.69 0.74 18.06
CA LEU A 46 4.64 -0.35 18.22
C LEU A 46 6.06 0.15 18.43
N PHE A 47 6.53 0.99 17.50
CA PHE A 47 7.93 1.40 17.51
C PHE A 47 8.23 2.38 18.64
N ASP A 48 7.31 3.26 18.99
CA ASP A 48 7.50 4.15 20.14
C ASP A 48 7.60 3.36 21.45
N GLU A 49 6.72 2.38 21.67
CA GLU A 49 6.79 1.51 22.86
C GLU A 49 8.12 0.73 22.92
N TYR A 50 8.54 0.15 21.80
CA TYR A 50 9.79 -0.60 21.73
C TYR A 50 11.02 0.29 21.94
N LEU A 51 11.09 1.42 21.21
CA LEU A 51 12.22 2.35 21.30
C LEU A 51 12.31 3.03 22.65
N GLN A 52 11.18 3.36 23.30
CA GLN A 52 11.14 3.92 24.65
C GLN A 52 11.70 2.92 25.66
N ALA A 53 11.26 1.66 25.60
CA ALA A 53 11.77 0.61 26.49
C ALA A 53 13.28 0.38 26.27
N LYS A 54 13.73 0.34 25.01
CA LYS A 54 15.15 0.20 24.67
C LYS A 54 15.97 1.39 25.16
N ALA A 55 15.52 2.62 24.92
CA ALA A 55 16.20 3.84 25.38
C ALA A 55 16.37 3.87 26.90
N SER A 56 15.34 3.45 27.65
CA SER A 56 15.38 3.34 29.11
C SER A 56 16.39 2.30 29.59
N ARG A 57 16.48 1.14 28.94
CA ARG A 57 17.45 0.08 29.30
C ARG A 57 18.90 0.49 29.01
N GLU A 58 19.12 1.19 27.90
CA GLU A 58 20.46 1.59 27.44
C GLU A 58 20.89 2.97 27.94
N GLN A 59 20.01 3.68 28.67
CA GLN A 59 20.24 5.04 29.15
C GLN A 59 20.62 6.03 28.06
N VAL A 60 19.99 5.91 26.87
CA VAL A 60 20.18 6.79 25.71
C VAL A 60 18.91 7.62 25.45
N PRO A 61 19.03 8.75 24.74
CA PRO A 61 17.86 9.56 24.38
C PRO A 61 16.85 8.78 23.54
N PHE A 62 15.57 8.89 23.88
CA PHE A 62 14.46 8.36 23.09
C PHE A 62 14.31 9.14 21.77
N ARG A 63 14.26 8.42 20.67
CA ARG A 63 14.02 8.95 19.32
C ARG A 63 12.76 8.29 18.75
N PRO A 64 11.60 8.99 18.77
CA PRO A 64 10.33 8.40 18.35
C PRO A 64 10.31 8.02 16.87
N PHE A 65 9.35 7.16 16.51
CA PHE A 65 8.99 6.88 15.13
C PHE A 65 8.28 8.10 14.53
N ASP A 66 8.75 8.56 13.38
CA ASP A 66 8.15 9.67 12.65
C ASP A 66 7.14 9.15 11.61
N VAL A 67 5.86 9.52 11.78
CA VAL A 67 4.78 9.06 10.89
C VAL A 67 4.95 9.61 9.47
N MET A 68 5.53 10.79 9.29
CA MET A 68 5.70 11.37 7.96
C MET A 68 6.94 10.84 7.22
N LEU A 69 8.03 10.62 7.95
CA LEU A 69 9.31 10.22 7.35
C LEU A 69 9.56 8.72 7.43
N ASP A 70 9.44 8.14 8.65
CA ASP A 70 9.78 6.73 8.85
C ASP A 70 8.71 5.81 8.26
N TYR A 71 7.42 6.21 8.33
CA TYR A 71 6.32 5.41 7.80
C TYR A 71 6.49 5.20 6.30
N GLN A 72 6.54 6.27 5.53
CA GLN A 72 6.66 6.20 4.06
C GLN A 72 7.92 5.46 3.62
N ARG A 73 9.05 5.72 4.29
CA ARG A 73 10.35 5.18 3.87
C ARG A 73 10.53 3.70 4.20
N TYR A 74 10.02 3.24 5.34
CA TYR A 74 10.40 1.94 5.86
C TYR A 74 9.27 0.92 5.93
N VAL A 75 8.01 1.33 6.06
CA VAL A 75 6.92 0.38 6.35
C VAL A 75 5.73 0.46 5.40
N ASP A 76 5.52 1.60 4.73
CA ASP A 76 4.36 1.81 3.87
C ASP A 76 4.39 0.88 2.65
N GLY A 77 3.26 0.22 2.38
CA GLY A 77 3.12 -0.73 1.27
C GLY A 77 3.91 -2.03 1.40
N LYS A 78 4.75 -2.20 2.45
CA LYS A 78 5.60 -3.39 2.63
C LYS A 78 4.91 -4.51 3.38
N LEU A 79 5.38 -5.74 3.15
CA LEU A 79 5.03 -6.88 3.99
C LEU A 79 5.41 -6.59 5.44
N ARG A 80 4.57 -7.03 6.39
CA ARG A 80 4.67 -6.68 7.81
C ARG A 80 6.07 -6.89 8.39
N TYR A 81 6.65 -8.05 8.21
CA TYR A 81 7.95 -8.37 8.81
C TYR A 81 9.11 -7.68 8.11
N ASP A 82 8.98 -7.41 6.80
CA ASP A 82 9.95 -6.60 6.05
C ASP A 82 9.93 -5.15 6.53
N GLY A 83 8.75 -4.61 6.83
CA GLY A 83 8.61 -3.28 7.43
C GLY A 83 9.27 -3.19 8.81
N VAL A 84 9.05 -4.18 9.69
CA VAL A 84 9.75 -4.23 11.00
C VAL A 84 11.26 -4.23 10.79
N ARG A 85 11.77 -5.12 9.94
CA ARG A 85 13.20 -5.24 9.68
C ARG A 85 13.79 -3.96 9.10
N ALA A 86 13.17 -3.40 8.06
CA ALA A 86 13.66 -2.19 7.40
C ALA A 86 13.74 -0.99 8.35
N PHE A 87 12.75 -0.81 9.22
CA PHE A 87 12.79 0.27 10.21
C PHE A 87 13.88 0.03 11.27
N LEU A 88 13.97 -1.16 11.83
CA LEU A 88 14.98 -1.49 12.85
C LEU A 88 16.41 -1.32 12.29
N GLU A 89 16.65 -1.80 11.07
CA GLU A 89 17.93 -1.62 10.36
C GLU A 89 18.28 -0.14 10.21
N SER A 90 17.31 0.74 9.91
CA SER A 90 17.52 2.19 9.81
C SER A 90 17.97 2.85 11.11
N ARG A 91 17.71 2.18 12.24
CA ARG A 91 18.10 2.59 13.60
C ARG A 91 19.32 1.81 14.11
N ASN A 92 19.97 1.01 13.25
CA ASN A 92 21.07 0.11 13.62
C ASN A 92 20.69 -0.90 14.71
N ILE A 93 19.43 -1.36 14.71
CA ILE A 93 18.90 -2.35 15.64
C ILE A 93 18.79 -3.67 14.89
N VAL A 94 19.43 -4.70 15.41
CA VAL A 94 19.34 -6.07 14.88
C VAL A 94 18.63 -6.94 15.90
N LEU A 95 17.52 -7.57 15.48
CA LEU A 95 16.79 -8.55 16.27
C LEU A 95 16.81 -9.92 15.57
N PRO A 96 16.68 -11.01 16.31
CA PRO A 96 16.39 -12.31 15.71
C PRO A 96 15.12 -12.22 14.85
N TYR A 97 15.08 -12.96 13.74
CA TYR A 97 13.88 -12.96 12.90
C TYR A 97 12.66 -13.52 13.62
N GLY A 98 12.86 -14.58 14.41
CA GLY A 98 11.81 -15.25 15.16
C GLY A 98 10.98 -16.21 14.30
N THR A 99 9.81 -16.58 14.82
CA THR A 99 8.85 -17.48 14.21
C THR A 99 7.45 -16.88 14.18
N ALA A 100 6.57 -17.39 13.32
CA ALA A 100 5.18 -16.93 13.24
C ALA A 100 4.38 -17.09 14.56
N HIS A 101 4.89 -17.93 15.47
CA HIS A 101 4.28 -18.18 16.77
C HIS A 101 4.81 -17.29 17.89
N ASP A 102 5.77 -16.40 17.59
CA ASP A 102 6.32 -15.50 18.59
C ASP A 102 5.24 -14.57 19.14
N GLY A 103 5.12 -14.56 20.45
CA GLY A 103 4.17 -13.68 21.15
C GLY A 103 4.54 -12.20 21.02
N PRO A 104 3.59 -11.28 21.28
CA PRO A 104 3.78 -9.85 21.15
C PRO A 104 4.83 -9.24 22.10
N GLU A 105 5.27 -10.00 23.12
CA GLU A 105 6.29 -9.58 24.08
C GLU A 105 7.70 -10.08 23.72
N GLN A 106 7.82 -10.90 22.68
CA GLN A 106 9.13 -11.39 22.23
C GLN A 106 9.81 -10.34 21.35
N GLU A 107 11.05 -9.98 21.72
CA GLU A 107 11.88 -9.04 20.96
C GLU A 107 12.49 -9.73 19.73
N THR A 108 11.63 -10.10 18.78
CA THR A 108 11.98 -10.62 17.46
C THR A 108 11.26 -9.82 16.38
N VAL A 109 11.71 -9.92 15.13
CA VAL A 109 11.03 -9.27 14.01
C VAL A 109 9.57 -9.72 13.93
N GLN A 110 9.32 -11.02 14.10
CA GLN A 110 7.96 -11.57 14.02
C GLN A 110 7.13 -11.22 15.27
N GLY A 111 7.70 -11.26 16.46
CA GLY A 111 7.00 -10.85 17.69
C GLY A 111 6.53 -9.40 17.64
N LEU A 112 7.41 -8.48 17.22
CA LEU A 112 7.05 -7.08 17.03
C LEU A 112 5.99 -6.91 15.94
N GLY A 113 6.11 -7.63 14.82
CA GLY A 113 5.09 -7.60 13.77
C GLY A 113 3.74 -8.14 14.25
N ASN A 114 3.72 -9.16 15.08
CA ASN A 114 2.50 -9.70 15.69
C ASN A 114 1.88 -8.73 16.71
N LYS A 115 2.72 -8.00 17.47
CA LYS A 115 2.25 -6.93 18.35
C LYS A 115 1.56 -5.81 17.57
N LYS A 116 2.18 -5.34 16.48
CA LYS A 116 1.58 -4.34 15.58
C LYS A 116 0.23 -4.80 15.04
N ASP A 117 0.14 -6.07 14.67
CA ASP A 117 -1.10 -6.66 14.16
C ASP A 117 -2.24 -6.60 15.19
N GLY A 118 -1.93 -6.88 16.45
CA GLY A 118 -2.88 -6.76 17.54
C GLY A 118 -3.46 -5.34 17.66
N TYR A 119 -2.63 -4.30 17.51
CA TYR A 119 -3.10 -2.90 17.52
C TYR A 119 -4.00 -2.58 16.35
N PHE A 120 -3.64 -3.05 15.16
CA PHE A 120 -4.44 -2.86 13.95
C PHE A 120 -5.81 -3.53 14.07
N GLN A 121 -5.85 -4.80 14.49
CA GLN A 121 -7.10 -5.54 14.67
C GLN A 121 -7.99 -4.94 15.75
N ALA A 122 -7.40 -4.49 16.87
CA ALA A 122 -8.15 -3.82 17.94
C ALA A 122 -8.84 -2.55 17.43
N HIS A 123 -8.13 -1.74 16.63
CA HIS A 123 -8.70 -0.54 16.01
C HIS A 123 -9.87 -0.89 15.07
N LEU A 124 -9.68 -1.84 14.16
CA LEU A 124 -10.74 -2.26 13.22
C LEU A 124 -11.98 -2.81 13.92
N LYS A 125 -11.78 -3.50 15.07
CA LYS A 125 -12.89 -4.01 15.87
C LYS A 125 -13.69 -2.88 16.53
N GLN A 126 -13.00 -1.82 16.96
CA GLN A 126 -13.61 -0.71 17.69
C GLN A 126 -14.27 0.31 16.76
N HIS A 127 -13.66 0.61 15.61
CA HIS A 127 -14.06 1.74 14.76
C HIS A 127 -14.60 1.33 13.39
N GLY A 128 -14.47 0.03 13.02
CA GLY A 128 -14.88 -0.43 11.70
C GLY A 128 -13.87 -0.07 10.60
N ILE A 129 -14.33 -0.09 9.35
CA ILE A 129 -13.52 0.18 8.16
C ILE A 129 -14.24 1.22 7.31
N GLU A 130 -13.58 2.34 7.07
CA GLU A 130 -14.09 3.36 6.15
C GLU A 130 -13.55 3.15 4.74
N LEU A 131 -14.39 3.41 3.75
CA LEU A 131 -14.04 3.36 2.32
C LEU A 131 -13.79 4.76 1.76
N TYR A 132 -13.04 4.83 0.69
CA TYR A 132 -12.98 5.99 -0.18
C TYR A 132 -14.07 5.92 -1.23
N ASP A 133 -15.05 6.81 -1.19
CA ASP A 133 -16.22 6.80 -2.06
C ASP A 133 -15.86 6.94 -3.54
N ASP A 134 -14.84 7.73 -3.86
CA ASP A 134 -14.31 7.91 -5.20
C ASP A 134 -13.75 6.62 -5.78
N ALA A 135 -12.98 5.88 -4.97
CA ALA A 135 -12.41 4.59 -5.36
C ALA A 135 -13.50 3.53 -5.57
N VAL A 136 -14.52 3.50 -4.72
CA VAL A 136 -15.66 2.59 -4.88
C VAL A 136 -16.46 2.92 -6.14
N ARG A 137 -16.66 4.21 -6.45
CA ARG A 137 -17.32 4.63 -7.70
C ARG A 137 -16.51 4.20 -8.92
N PHE A 138 -15.20 4.43 -8.91
CA PHE A 138 -14.30 4.00 -9.99
C PHE A 138 -14.37 2.48 -10.18
N LEU A 139 -14.25 1.70 -9.12
CA LEU A 139 -14.34 0.24 -9.15
C LEU A 139 -15.69 -0.25 -9.74
N ARG A 140 -16.80 0.37 -9.34
CA ARG A 140 -18.14 0.04 -9.89
C ARG A 140 -18.24 0.34 -11.38
N THR A 141 -17.70 1.46 -11.83
CA THR A 141 -17.68 1.82 -13.26
C THR A 141 -16.90 0.82 -14.07
N LEU A 142 -15.69 0.41 -13.61
CA LEU A 142 -14.87 -0.61 -14.26
C LEU A 142 -15.64 -1.94 -14.40
N ARG A 143 -16.31 -2.37 -13.34
CA ARG A 143 -17.10 -3.62 -13.34
C ARG A 143 -18.28 -3.54 -14.31
N ALA A 144 -18.97 -2.39 -14.37
CA ALA A 144 -20.08 -2.19 -15.31
C ALA A 144 -19.62 -2.23 -16.78
N GLN A 145 -18.35 -1.88 -17.04
CA GLN A 145 -17.72 -1.93 -18.36
C GLN A 145 -17.06 -3.29 -18.66
N GLY A 146 -17.15 -4.28 -17.74
CA GLY A 146 -16.58 -5.60 -17.93
C GLY A 146 -15.06 -5.67 -17.78
N VAL A 147 -14.41 -4.64 -17.22
CA VAL A 147 -12.97 -4.61 -16.95
C VAL A 147 -12.66 -5.57 -15.80
N ARG A 148 -11.66 -6.42 -15.97
CA ARG A 148 -11.20 -7.33 -14.91
C ARG A 148 -10.52 -6.57 -13.79
N THR A 149 -10.72 -7.00 -12.55
CA THR A 149 -10.19 -6.29 -11.39
C THR A 149 -9.51 -7.25 -10.42
N ALA A 150 -8.42 -6.79 -9.83
CA ALA A 150 -7.74 -7.50 -8.75
C ALA A 150 -7.45 -6.56 -7.58
N VAL A 151 -7.33 -7.12 -6.38
CA VAL A 151 -6.75 -6.42 -5.25
C VAL A 151 -5.40 -7.05 -4.88
N VAL A 152 -4.39 -6.21 -4.65
CA VAL A 152 -3.02 -6.61 -4.31
C VAL A 152 -2.55 -5.83 -3.09
N SER A 153 -2.50 -6.47 -1.93
CA SER A 153 -2.18 -5.82 -0.66
C SER A 153 -1.13 -6.60 0.13
N ALA A 154 -0.28 -5.89 0.85
CA ALA A 154 0.65 -6.49 1.82
C ALA A 154 -0.03 -7.01 3.10
N SER A 155 -1.31 -6.68 3.30
CA SER A 155 -2.07 -7.03 4.49
C SER A 155 -2.53 -8.50 4.47
N LYS A 156 -2.36 -9.19 5.60
CA LYS A 156 -2.95 -10.54 5.81
C LYS A 156 -4.46 -10.47 6.10
N HIS A 157 -5.04 -9.29 6.26
CA HIS A 157 -6.46 -9.08 6.59
C HIS A 157 -7.32 -8.72 5.38
N THR A 158 -6.75 -8.66 4.19
CA THR A 158 -7.42 -8.22 2.95
C THR A 158 -8.76 -8.92 2.71
N ALA A 159 -8.80 -10.26 2.83
CA ALA A 159 -10.04 -11.03 2.65
C ALA A 159 -11.15 -10.58 3.61
N ALA A 160 -10.82 -10.46 4.91
CA ALA A 160 -11.79 -10.05 5.93
C ALA A 160 -12.25 -8.59 5.74
N VAL A 161 -11.34 -7.71 5.30
CA VAL A 161 -11.64 -6.31 4.99
C VAL A 161 -12.62 -6.24 3.82
N LEU A 162 -12.34 -6.91 2.71
CA LEU A 162 -13.21 -6.94 1.53
C LEU A 162 -14.60 -7.51 1.86
N GLN A 163 -14.67 -8.56 2.67
CA GLN A 163 -15.93 -9.15 3.07
C GLN A 163 -16.76 -8.20 3.95
N LYS A 164 -16.12 -7.57 4.95
CA LYS A 164 -16.80 -6.62 5.86
C LYS A 164 -17.28 -5.37 5.15
N THR A 165 -16.60 -4.94 4.10
CA THR A 165 -16.95 -3.74 3.33
C THR A 165 -17.86 -4.02 2.14
N GLY A 166 -18.17 -5.30 1.86
CA GLY A 166 -19.01 -5.69 0.72
C GLY A 166 -18.33 -5.53 -0.63
N LEU A 167 -16.98 -5.44 -0.64
CA LEU A 167 -16.22 -5.28 -1.89
C LEU A 167 -15.70 -6.60 -2.47
N ALA A 168 -15.88 -7.74 -1.80
CA ALA A 168 -15.31 -9.01 -2.21
C ALA A 168 -15.70 -9.40 -3.65
N ASP A 169 -16.99 -9.25 -4.01
CA ASP A 169 -17.54 -9.65 -5.31
C ASP A 169 -17.16 -8.70 -6.47
N TYR A 170 -16.50 -7.60 -6.16
CA TYR A 170 -16.00 -6.67 -7.19
C TYR A 170 -14.66 -7.11 -7.77
N PHE A 171 -13.98 -8.09 -7.18
CA PHE A 171 -12.65 -8.52 -7.60
C PHE A 171 -12.68 -9.95 -8.16
N ASP A 172 -12.07 -10.13 -9.34
CA ASP A 172 -11.93 -11.43 -9.98
C ASP A 172 -10.81 -12.25 -9.30
N THR A 173 -9.83 -11.58 -8.69
CA THR A 173 -8.76 -12.24 -7.93
C THR A 173 -8.19 -11.34 -6.83
N ARG A 174 -7.49 -11.97 -5.89
CA ARG A 174 -6.79 -11.31 -4.78
C ARG A 174 -5.40 -11.92 -4.61
N VAL A 175 -4.40 -11.06 -4.40
CA VAL A 175 -3.06 -11.41 -3.94
C VAL A 175 -2.79 -10.61 -2.68
N ASP A 176 -2.88 -11.25 -1.52
CA ASP A 176 -2.71 -10.61 -0.22
C ASP A 176 -1.45 -11.11 0.51
N GLY A 177 -1.22 -10.61 1.73
CA GLY A 177 -0.07 -11.00 2.53
C GLY A 177 0.00 -12.51 2.84
N ILE A 178 -1.14 -13.21 2.88
CA ILE A 178 -1.18 -14.68 3.06
C ILE A 178 -0.72 -15.37 1.78
N GLU A 179 -1.26 -14.94 0.63
CA GLU A 179 -0.87 -15.49 -0.67
C GLU A 179 0.60 -15.19 -0.99
N SER A 180 1.08 -13.99 -0.66
CA SER A 180 2.49 -13.62 -0.85
C SER A 180 3.42 -14.52 -0.04
N GLU A 181 3.09 -14.81 1.20
CA GLU A 181 3.87 -15.73 2.04
C GLU A 181 3.83 -17.17 1.48
N ARG A 182 2.64 -17.66 1.12
CA ARG A 182 2.46 -19.01 0.56
C ARG A 182 3.22 -19.24 -0.74
N LEU A 183 3.29 -18.21 -1.60
CA LEU A 183 3.93 -18.25 -2.91
C LEU A 183 5.37 -17.75 -2.88
N HIS A 184 5.89 -17.34 -1.73
CA HIS A 184 7.22 -16.75 -1.57
C HIS A 184 7.44 -15.51 -2.47
N LEU A 185 6.40 -14.69 -2.65
CA LEU A 185 6.51 -13.46 -3.42
C LEU A 185 7.26 -12.38 -2.64
N ALA A 186 8.16 -11.69 -3.30
CA ALA A 186 8.80 -10.52 -2.72
C ALA A 186 7.77 -9.39 -2.55
N GLY A 187 7.85 -8.68 -1.42
CA GLY A 187 7.00 -7.52 -1.15
C GLY A 187 7.39 -6.29 -1.97
N LYS A 188 6.46 -5.34 -2.12
CA LYS A 188 6.72 -4.04 -2.73
C LYS A 188 8.02 -3.41 -2.15
N PRO A 189 8.92 -2.88 -2.95
CA PRO A 189 8.77 -2.45 -4.35
C PRO A 189 9.04 -3.53 -5.42
N ALA A 190 9.16 -4.81 -5.06
CA ALA A 190 9.17 -5.89 -6.04
C ALA A 190 7.78 -6.01 -6.69
N PRO A 191 7.71 -6.32 -8.00
CA PRO A 191 6.46 -6.35 -8.74
C PRO A 191 5.66 -7.66 -8.56
N ASP A 192 6.19 -8.62 -7.80
CA ASP A 192 5.74 -10.01 -7.75
C ASP A 192 4.24 -10.15 -7.48
N GLY A 193 3.70 -9.40 -6.51
CA GLY A 193 2.28 -9.44 -6.17
C GLY A 193 1.39 -8.96 -7.33
N PHE A 194 1.77 -7.87 -7.99
CA PHE A 194 1.03 -7.35 -9.15
C PHE A 194 1.17 -8.27 -10.35
N LEU A 195 2.35 -8.82 -10.62
CA LEU A 195 2.57 -9.79 -11.70
C LEU A 195 1.76 -11.08 -11.48
N GLU A 196 1.70 -11.59 -10.26
CA GLU A 196 0.87 -12.76 -9.92
C GLU A 196 -0.62 -12.46 -10.12
N ALA A 197 -1.09 -11.26 -9.74
CA ALA A 197 -2.47 -10.86 -9.99
C ALA A 197 -2.78 -10.77 -11.49
N ALA A 198 -1.91 -10.16 -12.29
CA ALA A 198 -2.05 -10.08 -13.75
C ALA A 198 -2.06 -11.48 -14.39
N ARG A 199 -1.17 -12.39 -13.95
CA ARG A 199 -1.14 -13.80 -14.37
C ARG A 199 -2.46 -14.51 -14.09
N ARG A 200 -3.04 -14.35 -12.90
CA ARG A 200 -4.35 -14.93 -12.53
C ARG A 200 -5.49 -14.39 -13.37
N LEU A 201 -5.42 -13.11 -13.71
CA LEU A 201 -6.38 -12.47 -14.62
C LEU A 201 -6.14 -12.82 -16.09
N GLN A 202 -5.03 -13.48 -16.43
CA GLN A 202 -4.62 -13.75 -17.81
C GLN A 202 -4.50 -12.45 -18.63
N VAL A 203 -3.81 -11.45 -18.07
CA VAL A 203 -3.57 -10.14 -18.68
C VAL A 203 -2.07 -9.87 -18.70
N ASP A 204 -1.58 -9.41 -19.83
CA ASP A 204 -0.21 -8.93 -19.93
C ASP A 204 -0.03 -7.61 -19.18
N PRO A 205 1.05 -7.42 -18.42
CA PRO A 205 1.27 -6.20 -17.63
C PRO A 205 1.11 -4.89 -18.42
N PRO A 206 1.59 -4.76 -19.70
CA PRO A 206 1.37 -3.53 -20.48
C PRO A 206 -0.12 -3.22 -20.78
N ARG A 207 -1.01 -4.19 -20.62
CA ARG A 207 -2.45 -4.04 -20.78
C ARG A 207 -3.21 -3.94 -19.46
N ALA A 208 -2.49 -3.71 -18.36
CA ALA A 208 -3.10 -3.56 -17.05
C ALA A 208 -2.69 -2.23 -16.40
N ILE A 209 -3.59 -1.71 -15.56
CA ILE A 209 -3.40 -0.51 -14.75
C ILE A 209 -3.11 -0.95 -13.32
N VAL A 210 -2.15 -0.29 -12.67
CA VAL A 210 -1.94 -0.38 -11.20
C VAL A 210 -2.42 0.92 -10.57
N VAL A 211 -3.18 0.81 -9.45
CA VAL A 211 -3.67 1.95 -8.66
C VAL A 211 -3.11 1.82 -7.25
N GLU A 212 -2.37 2.81 -6.80
CA GLU A 212 -1.54 2.77 -5.60
C GLU A 212 -1.40 4.14 -4.93
N ASP A 213 -1.30 4.18 -3.59
CA ASP A 213 -1.04 5.41 -2.83
C ASP A 213 0.37 5.47 -2.22
N ALA A 214 1.06 4.31 -2.09
CA ALA A 214 2.38 4.21 -1.50
C ALA A 214 3.50 4.23 -2.55
N VAL A 215 4.63 4.88 -2.23
CA VAL A 215 5.83 4.92 -3.09
C VAL A 215 6.30 3.53 -3.47
N ALA A 216 6.37 2.61 -2.49
CA ALA A 216 6.83 1.24 -2.75
C ALA A 216 5.92 0.51 -3.76
N GLY A 217 4.61 0.77 -3.73
CA GLY A 217 3.68 0.15 -4.65
C GLY A 217 3.70 0.78 -6.03
N VAL A 218 3.85 2.10 -6.13
CA VAL A 218 4.08 2.78 -7.42
C VAL A 218 5.33 2.23 -8.10
N GLN A 219 6.44 2.07 -7.34
CA GLN A 219 7.66 1.45 -7.83
C GLN A 219 7.42 0.00 -8.29
N ALA A 220 6.63 -0.79 -7.54
CA ALA A 220 6.28 -2.16 -7.92
C ALA A 220 5.52 -2.20 -9.25
N GLY A 221 4.53 -1.33 -9.44
CA GLY A 221 3.83 -1.19 -10.71
C GLY A 221 4.76 -0.83 -11.87
N ARG A 222 5.68 0.09 -11.63
CA ARG A 222 6.68 0.51 -12.60
C ARG A 222 7.66 -0.61 -12.97
N ASN A 223 8.19 -1.28 -11.94
CA ASN A 223 9.15 -2.40 -12.10
C ASN A 223 8.52 -3.60 -12.82
N GLY A 224 7.20 -3.80 -12.67
CA GLY A 224 6.46 -4.87 -13.34
C GLY A 224 6.12 -4.59 -14.81
N GLY A 225 6.45 -3.41 -15.34
CA GLY A 225 6.16 -3.05 -16.72
C GLY A 225 4.67 -2.85 -17.01
N PHE A 226 3.88 -2.46 -16.01
CA PHE A 226 2.46 -2.17 -16.19
C PHE A 226 2.24 -0.96 -17.09
N GLY A 227 1.21 -1.03 -17.94
CA GLY A 227 0.96 -0.03 -18.97
C GLY A 227 0.59 1.34 -18.42
N LEU A 228 -0.06 1.39 -17.25
CA LEU A 228 -0.35 2.63 -16.53
C LEU A 228 -0.21 2.38 -15.02
N VAL A 229 0.48 3.29 -14.33
CA VAL A 229 0.56 3.34 -12.87
C VAL A 229 -0.06 4.64 -12.42
N ILE A 230 -1.16 4.55 -11.69
CA ILE A 230 -1.90 5.67 -11.12
C ILE A 230 -1.50 5.80 -9.66
N GLY A 231 -0.91 6.92 -9.30
CA GLY A 231 -0.69 7.32 -7.93
C GLY A 231 -1.94 7.99 -7.35
N VAL A 232 -2.38 7.57 -6.18
CA VAL A 232 -3.50 8.20 -5.46
C VAL A 232 -2.95 9.05 -4.33
N ASP A 233 -2.99 10.36 -4.48
CA ASP A 233 -2.51 11.27 -3.44
C ASP A 233 -3.58 11.55 -2.40
N ARG A 234 -3.47 10.91 -1.24
CA ARG A 234 -4.37 11.12 -0.10
C ARG A 234 -3.82 12.08 0.96
N THR A 235 -2.52 12.40 0.89
CA THR A 235 -1.82 13.10 1.98
C THR A 235 -0.92 14.25 1.54
N GLY A 236 -0.94 14.64 0.25
CA GLY A 236 -0.19 15.79 -0.27
C GLY A 236 1.24 15.44 -0.69
N HIS A 237 1.49 14.23 -1.21
CA HIS A 237 2.81 13.78 -1.66
C HIS A 237 2.85 13.41 -3.17
N ALA A 238 2.00 14.04 -3.98
CA ALA A 238 1.89 13.81 -5.42
C ALA A 238 3.22 13.82 -6.16
N GLU A 239 4.11 14.77 -5.83
CA GLU A 239 5.44 14.84 -6.45
C GLU A 239 6.29 13.60 -6.17
N GLU A 240 6.18 13.04 -4.97
CA GLU A 240 6.94 11.85 -4.59
C GLU A 240 6.45 10.62 -5.37
N LEU A 241 5.13 10.44 -5.50
CA LEU A 241 4.55 9.39 -6.33
C LEU A 241 5.00 9.52 -7.79
N THR A 242 4.95 10.73 -8.34
CA THR A 242 5.40 11.01 -9.72
C THR A 242 6.88 10.69 -9.91
N ARG A 243 7.77 11.15 -9.02
CA ARG A 243 9.21 10.87 -9.09
C ARG A 243 9.54 9.39 -8.99
N ASN A 244 8.71 8.61 -8.31
CA ASN A 244 8.89 7.18 -8.11
C ASN A 244 8.19 6.30 -9.15
N GLY A 245 7.58 6.91 -10.18
CA GLY A 245 7.15 6.19 -11.37
C GLY A 245 5.65 6.13 -11.62
N ALA A 246 4.82 6.88 -10.87
CA ALA A 246 3.45 7.10 -11.25
C ALA A 246 3.40 7.84 -12.60
N HIS A 247 2.63 7.30 -13.54
CA HIS A 247 2.39 7.94 -14.83
C HIS A 247 1.34 9.05 -14.73
N LEU A 248 0.44 8.91 -13.78
CA LEU A 248 -0.63 9.84 -13.46
C LEU A 248 -0.79 9.87 -11.94
N VAL A 249 -1.03 11.05 -11.37
CA VAL A 249 -1.38 11.20 -9.96
C VAL A 249 -2.71 11.94 -9.85
N THR A 250 -3.62 11.43 -9.04
CA THR A 250 -4.91 12.07 -8.73
C THR A 250 -5.23 11.95 -7.25
N SER A 251 -6.01 12.88 -6.73
CA SER A 251 -6.61 12.79 -5.38
C SER A 251 -8.04 12.23 -5.40
N ASP A 252 -8.66 12.14 -6.59
CA ASP A 252 -10.02 11.62 -6.78
C ASP A 252 -10.07 10.66 -7.98
N LEU A 253 -10.21 9.36 -7.71
CA LEU A 253 -10.31 8.34 -8.74
C LEU A 253 -11.60 8.44 -9.58
N ALA A 254 -12.66 9.06 -9.05
CA ALA A 254 -13.90 9.21 -9.79
C ALA A 254 -13.78 10.18 -10.98
N GLU A 255 -12.78 11.08 -10.98
CA GLU A 255 -12.49 11.95 -12.12
C GLU A 255 -11.97 11.17 -13.35
N LEU A 256 -11.53 9.93 -13.15
CA LEU A 256 -11.02 9.07 -14.21
C LEU A 256 -12.13 8.26 -14.90
N CYS A 257 -13.36 8.35 -14.37
CA CYS A 257 -14.56 7.74 -14.94
C CYS A 257 -15.18 8.69 -15.96
N VAL A 258 -14.95 8.45 -17.24
CA VAL A 258 -15.69 9.14 -18.31
C VAL A 258 -16.19 8.14 -19.32
#